data_85529efd70103e9c9ae32781bc3870b9
#
_entry.id   85529efd70103e9c9ae32781bc3870b9
#
_cell.length_a   1.000
_cell.length_b   1.000
_cell.length_c   1.000
_cell.angle_alpha   90.00
_cell.angle_beta   90.00
_cell.angle_gamma   90.00
#
_symmetry.space_group_name_H-M   'P 1'
#
loop_
_entity.id
_entity.type
_entity.pdbx_description
1 polymer ?
#
loop_
_entity_poly.entity_id
_entity_poly.type
_entity_poly.pdbx_seq_one_letter_code
_entity_poly.pdbx_strand_id
1 'polypeptide(L)'
;MNTKRTLIWLLVLCLLVTSISACGNKNATSATVTDVTTDAPIDTEPIEVEDEGIDFWVQNQAEFENAVEGAVADFEIAIENGAVTVLSYTGTQEHLKVPVTIDGLPVTAIADGAFAENETLKTLVLPEGIQTIGKGILAGCKTLHSLQTPLMGANKESKQYLGYLFGAANHEDNPRDVPSSLSCLRISGAWETLPAYALFDCNDLVCVAFPEGLKTIEKYAMFDCMSIKQIDGLERITVFGERALMNCSDLQIVTLSNSLETVGFGTFEGCTSIRVLTLPFVGGTRTHNTYLGYIFGAAQPDFAKGFYPAKLAKITLTDACQTLGNYAFFECESLKEITLPEGLTSIGVRAFYGCIKLWSVKLPNTLTTMRELAFANCDALLTIDFGQGLTSIGINAFYNCDSLTEIKLPNSLKSVPASCFAGCVSLTKIDFGGVTDVGAEAFRHCNAIATVTATETVTFGSGNDHVKSVLYPD
;
A
#
# COMPACT_ATOMS: atom_id res chain seq x y z
N MET A 1 -26.35 14.68 18.43
CA MET A 1 -26.45 15.62 17.28
C MET A 1 -25.26 16.57 17.37
N ASN A 2 -24.21 16.31 16.63
CA ASN A 2 -22.94 17.03 16.76
C ASN A 2 -22.77 17.97 15.54
N THR A 3 -23.16 19.20 15.72
CA THR A 3 -23.05 20.31 14.74
C THR A 3 -21.62 20.65 14.32
N LYS A 4 -20.60 20.06 14.95
CA LYS A 4 -19.18 20.27 14.61
C LYS A 4 -18.69 19.38 13.44
N ARG A 5 -19.29 18.20 13.21
CA ARG A 5 -18.90 17.33 12.10
C ARG A 5 -19.45 17.79 10.75
N THR A 6 -20.64 18.39 10.71
CA THR A 6 -21.23 18.93 9.48
C THR A 6 -20.47 20.17 8.96
N LEU A 7 -19.78 20.91 9.84
CA LEU A 7 -19.01 22.10 9.46
C LEU A 7 -17.67 21.74 8.78
N ILE A 8 -17.08 20.57 9.11
CA ILE A 8 -15.81 20.11 8.51
C ILE A 8 -16.04 19.68 7.06
N TRP A 9 -17.16 19.05 6.74
CA TRP A 9 -17.51 18.69 5.36
C TRP A 9 -17.77 19.90 4.45
N LEU A 10 -18.35 20.98 4.98
CA LEU A 10 -18.54 22.23 4.24
C LEU A 10 -17.24 23.01 4.03
N LEU A 11 -16.26 22.90 4.94
CA LEU A 11 -14.96 23.57 4.82
C LEU A 11 -14.05 22.88 3.79
N VAL A 12 -14.10 21.56 3.64
CA VAL A 12 -13.34 20.84 2.62
C VAL A 12 -13.89 21.10 1.22
N LEU A 13 -15.20 21.28 1.07
CA LEU A 13 -15.82 21.64 -0.22
C LEU A 13 -15.57 23.10 -0.64
N CYS A 14 -15.41 24.03 0.32
CA CYS A 14 -15.12 25.44 0.04
C CYS A 14 -13.65 25.73 -0.28
N LEU A 15 -12.69 24.88 0.13
CA LEU A 15 -11.26 25.05 -0.20
C LEU A 15 -10.89 24.58 -1.60
N LEU A 16 -11.74 23.83 -2.27
CA LEU A 16 -11.53 23.37 -3.66
C LEU A 16 -12.02 24.34 -4.75
N VAL A 17 -12.64 25.48 -4.40
CA VAL A 17 -13.22 26.41 -5.39
C VAL A 17 -12.49 27.76 -5.46
N THR A 18 -11.50 28.06 -4.61
CA THR A 18 -10.87 29.39 -4.55
C THR A 18 -9.41 29.49 -5.03
N SER A 19 -8.87 28.52 -5.75
CA SER A 19 -7.50 28.60 -6.29
C SER A 19 -7.38 28.73 -7.81
N ILE A 20 -8.36 29.38 -8.47
CA ILE A 20 -8.21 29.84 -9.86
C ILE A 20 -8.45 31.34 -9.89
N SER A 21 -7.39 32.12 -9.67
CA SER A 21 -7.12 33.44 -10.27
C SER A 21 -6.04 34.17 -9.47
N ALA A 22 -4.80 34.18 -9.99
CA ALA A 22 -3.91 35.34 -9.99
C ALA A 22 -2.56 34.94 -10.57
N CYS A 23 -2.48 34.97 -11.89
CA CYS A 23 -1.22 35.13 -12.59
C CYS A 23 -1.05 36.63 -12.82
N GLY A 24 -0.15 37.26 -12.08
CA GLY A 24 0.16 38.69 -12.16
C GLY A 24 1.62 38.96 -11.78
N ASN A 25 2.40 39.18 -12.81
CA ASN A 25 3.77 39.61 -12.90
C ASN A 25 4.16 40.71 -11.90
N LYS A 26 5.32 40.57 -11.17
CA LYS A 26 6.23 41.70 -10.87
C LYS A 26 7.59 41.25 -10.27
N ASN A 27 8.65 41.62 -11.04
CA ASN A 27 9.97 42.11 -10.64
C ASN A 27 10.88 41.29 -9.69
N ALA A 28 11.95 40.83 -10.31
CA ALA A 28 13.18 40.37 -9.70
C ALA A 28 13.82 41.43 -8.78
N THR A 29 14.12 41.04 -7.55
CA THR A 29 15.21 41.62 -6.75
C THR A 29 16.15 40.49 -6.33
N SER A 30 17.41 40.68 -6.64
CA SER A 30 18.54 39.82 -6.33
C SER A 30 18.61 39.59 -4.83
N ALA A 31 18.44 38.32 -4.40
CA ALA A 31 18.81 37.85 -3.05
C ALA A 31 20.05 36.97 -3.22
N THR A 32 21.09 37.31 -2.53
CA THR A 32 22.35 36.58 -2.40
C THR A 32 22.07 35.17 -1.89
N VAL A 33 22.53 34.19 -2.66
CA VAL A 33 22.55 32.77 -2.27
C VAL A 33 23.55 32.63 -1.13
N THR A 34 23.08 32.39 0.08
CA THR A 34 23.90 31.85 1.16
C THR A 34 24.01 30.35 0.95
N ASP A 35 25.25 29.87 0.81
CA ASP A 35 25.62 28.46 0.82
C ASP A 35 24.96 27.76 2.03
N VAL A 36 23.98 26.93 1.77
CA VAL A 36 23.50 25.92 2.72
C VAL A 36 24.22 24.63 2.36
N THR A 37 25.36 24.42 3.00
CA THR A 37 25.99 23.08 3.05
C THR A 37 25.10 22.16 3.86
N THR A 38 24.28 21.35 3.20
CA THR A 38 23.56 20.24 3.83
C THR A 38 24.37 18.96 3.69
N ASP A 39 25.46 18.85 4.43
CA ASP A 39 26.13 17.57 4.71
C ASP A 39 25.35 16.83 5.83
N ALA A 40 24.13 16.40 5.57
CA ALA A 40 23.53 15.32 6.34
C ALA A 40 23.96 14.01 5.65
N PRO A 41 24.55 13.05 6.37
CA PRO A 41 24.91 11.76 5.81
C PRO A 41 23.64 11.11 5.22
N ILE A 42 23.77 10.59 3.98
CA ILE A 42 22.69 9.79 3.37
C ILE A 42 22.49 8.58 4.27
N ASP A 43 21.30 8.42 4.81
CA ASP A 43 20.91 7.26 5.60
C ASP A 43 20.83 6.04 4.66
N THR A 44 21.94 5.31 4.58
CA THR A 44 22.12 4.11 3.75
C THR A 44 21.94 2.83 4.55
N GLU A 45 21.52 2.90 5.82
CA GLU A 45 21.22 1.71 6.56
C GLU A 45 20.02 0.98 5.94
N PRO A 46 20.10 -0.37 5.78
CA PRO A 46 18.96 -1.15 5.31
C PRO A 46 17.75 -0.85 6.16
N ILE A 47 16.59 -0.71 5.50
CA ILE A 47 15.34 -0.54 6.24
C ILE A 47 15.09 -1.84 7.00
N GLU A 48 15.48 -1.88 8.27
CA GLU A 48 15.01 -2.92 9.17
C GLU A 48 13.50 -2.73 9.32
N VAL A 49 12.75 -3.62 8.68
CA VAL A 49 11.33 -3.77 8.95
C VAL A 49 11.28 -4.53 10.26
N GLU A 50 11.32 -3.83 11.38
CA GLU A 50 10.87 -4.44 12.63
C GLU A 50 9.44 -4.90 12.37
N ASP A 51 9.27 -6.20 12.33
CA ASP A 51 8.01 -6.87 12.02
C ASP A 51 7.13 -6.85 13.27
N GLU A 52 6.82 -5.64 13.77
CA GLU A 52 5.89 -5.47 14.87
C GLU A 52 4.47 -5.97 14.50
N GLY A 53 4.23 -6.27 13.22
CA GLY A 53 2.92 -6.70 12.73
C GLY A 53 2.63 -8.19 12.95
N ILE A 54 3.65 -9.05 12.90
CA ILE A 54 3.45 -10.52 13.05
C ILE A 54 2.96 -10.88 14.44
N ASP A 55 3.42 -10.19 15.47
CA ASP A 55 3.02 -10.50 16.85
C ASP A 55 1.56 -10.17 17.14
N PHE A 56 0.96 -9.21 16.44
CA PHE A 56 -0.40 -8.77 16.78
C PHE A 56 -1.45 -9.81 16.43
N TRP A 57 -1.36 -10.42 15.25
CA TRP A 57 -2.29 -11.48 14.85
C TRP A 57 -2.03 -12.76 15.64
N VAL A 58 -0.76 -13.14 15.84
CA VAL A 58 -0.38 -14.34 16.61
C VAL A 58 -0.87 -14.26 18.06
N GLN A 59 -0.76 -13.09 18.71
CA GLN A 59 -1.28 -12.87 20.04
C GLN A 59 -2.81 -13.02 20.11
N ASN A 60 -3.53 -12.46 19.13
CA ASN A 60 -4.98 -12.52 19.10
C ASN A 60 -5.53 -13.85 18.56
N GLN A 61 -4.76 -14.58 17.74
CA GLN A 61 -5.12 -15.93 17.30
C GLN A 61 -5.28 -16.89 18.51
N ALA A 62 -4.43 -16.74 19.50
CA ALA A 62 -4.51 -17.54 20.73
C ALA A 62 -5.85 -17.37 21.46
N GLU A 63 -6.50 -16.21 21.40
CA GLU A 63 -7.82 -15.98 22.01
C GLU A 63 -8.92 -16.83 21.35
N PHE A 64 -8.88 -16.95 20.01
CA PHE A 64 -9.83 -17.79 19.27
C PHE A 64 -9.58 -19.28 19.50
N GLU A 65 -8.31 -19.69 19.63
CA GLU A 65 -7.91 -21.08 19.89
C GLU A 65 -8.23 -21.51 21.32
N ASN A 66 -8.12 -20.60 22.28
CA ASN A 66 -8.41 -20.82 23.68
C ASN A 66 -9.92 -20.77 24.02
N ALA A 67 -10.77 -20.37 23.07
CA ALA A 67 -12.21 -20.35 23.27
C ALA A 67 -12.75 -21.79 23.46
N VAL A 68 -13.52 -21.99 24.51
CA VAL A 68 -14.03 -23.29 24.91
C VAL A 68 -15.50 -23.42 24.53
N GLU A 69 -15.91 -24.62 24.12
CA GLU A 69 -17.31 -24.90 23.84
C GLU A 69 -18.16 -24.65 25.08
N GLY A 70 -19.27 -23.90 24.92
CA GLY A 70 -20.22 -23.62 25.96
C GLY A 70 -20.98 -24.89 26.38
N ALA A 71 -21.29 -25.01 27.68
CA ALA A 71 -22.13 -26.08 28.15
C ALA A 71 -23.54 -25.96 27.55
N VAL A 72 -24.12 -27.06 27.08
CA VAL A 72 -25.47 -27.08 26.46
C VAL A 72 -26.51 -26.46 27.38
N ALA A 73 -26.39 -26.68 28.70
CA ALA A 73 -27.32 -26.15 29.72
C ALA A 73 -27.31 -24.60 29.82
N ASP A 74 -26.27 -23.93 29.29
CA ASP A 74 -26.17 -22.47 29.29
C ASP A 74 -26.90 -21.82 28.10
N PHE A 75 -27.41 -22.63 27.18
CA PHE A 75 -28.14 -22.15 26.00
C PHE A 75 -29.64 -22.47 26.10
N GLU A 76 -30.45 -21.47 25.90
CA GLU A 76 -31.86 -21.68 25.58
C GLU A 76 -31.97 -21.88 24.06
N ILE A 77 -32.64 -22.93 23.62
CA ILE A 77 -32.70 -23.33 22.22
C ILE A 77 -34.12 -23.60 21.73
N ALA A 78 -34.33 -23.41 20.43
CA ALA A 78 -35.49 -23.96 19.71
C ALA A 78 -34.99 -24.98 18.68
N ILE A 79 -35.77 -26.03 18.45
CA ILE A 79 -35.49 -27.04 17.42
C ILE A 79 -36.59 -26.99 16.39
N GLU A 80 -36.19 -26.68 15.14
CA GLU A 80 -37.12 -26.68 14.00
C GLU A 80 -36.45 -27.38 12.81
N ASN A 81 -37.20 -28.23 12.12
CA ASN A 81 -36.74 -28.96 10.91
C ASN A 81 -35.40 -29.71 11.10
N GLY A 82 -35.12 -30.22 12.30
CA GLY A 82 -33.88 -30.96 12.58
C GLY A 82 -32.65 -30.08 12.76
N ALA A 83 -32.82 -28.78 13.00
CA ALA A 83 -31.75 -27.81 13.26
C ALA A 83 -32.05 -27.01 14.55
N VAL A 84 -30.99 -26.48 15.15
CA VAL A 84 -31.03 -25.69 16.38
C VAL A 84 -30.91 -24.21 16.08
N THR A 85 -31.80 -23.44 16.72
CA THR A 85 -31.69 -21.98 16.89
C THR A 85 -31.28 -21.69 18.33
N VAL A 86 -30.19 -20.98 18.57
CA VAL A 86 -29.82 -20.44 19.88
C VAL A 86 -30.70 -19.22 20.16
N LEU A 87 -31.55 -19.27 21.18
CA LEU A 87 -32.46 -18.20 21.58
C LEU A 87 -31.79 -17.22 22.56
N SER A 88 -31.06 -17.78 23.56
CA SER A 88 -30.31 -16.99 24.54
C SER A 88 -29.13 -17.78 25.11
N TYR A 89 -28.16 -17.03 25.67
CA TYR A 89 -27.01 -17.58 26.41
C TYR A 89 -26.95 -16.95 27.80
N THR A 90 -26.94 -17.81 28.83
CA THR A 90 -26.94 -17.43 30.25
C THR A 90 -25.64 -17.77 30.98
N GLY A 91 -24.67 -18.37 30.26
CA GLY A 91 -23.37 -18.75 30.84
C GLY A 91 -22.47 -17.54 31.12
N THR A 92 -21.38 -17.78 31.83
CA THR A 92 -20.43 -16.77 32.29
C THR A 92 -19.02 -16.95 31.72
N GLN A 93 -18.87 -17.75 30.66
CA GLN A 93 -17.57 -17.96 30.01
C GLN A 93 -17.07 -16.67 29.35
N GLU A 94 -15.82 -16.30 29.61
CA GLU A 94 -15.17 -15.15 29.00
C GLU A 94 -14.80 -15.43 27.54
N HIS A 95 -14.38 -16.63 27.20
CA HIS A 95 -13.97 -17.09 25.88
C HIS A 95 -14.87 -18.22 25.40
N LEU A 96 -15.94 -17.87 24.70
CA LEU A 96 -17.00 -18.78 24.31
C LEU A 96 -16.88 -19.21 22.86
N LYS A 97 -16.94 -20.52 22.64
CA LYS A 97 -17.22 -21.11 21.34
C LYS A 97 -18.64 -21.70 21.37
N VAL A 98 -19.49 -21.21 20.48
CA VAL A 98 -20.83 -21.77 20.30
C VAL A 98 -20.71 -23.18 19.70
N PRO A 99 -21.33 -24.23 20.29
CA PRO A 99 -21.26 -25.59 19.75
C PRO A 99 -21.73 -25.67 18.29
N VAL A 100 -21.05 -26.49 17.50
CA VAL A 100 -21.46 -26.78 16.12
C VAL A 100 -22.75 -27.58 16.08
N THR A 101 -22.95 -28.44 17.10
CA THR A 101 -24.15 -29.27 17.29
C THR A 101 -24.59 -29.22 18.72
N ILE A 102 -25.90 -29.24 18.97
CA ILE A 102 -26.52 -29.46 20.30
C ILE A 102 -27.47 -30.64 20.18
N ASP A 103 -27.34 -31.63 21.09
CA ASP A 103 -28.09 -32.89 21.08
C ASP A 103 -28.01 -33.64 19.72
N GLY A 104 -26.87 -33.53 19.05
CA GLY A 104 -26.62 -34.16 17.74
C GLY A 104 -27.25 -33.42 16.55
N LEU A 105 -27.94 -32.29 16.77
CA LEU A 105 -28.54 -31.47 15.74
C LEU A 105 -27.63 -30.23 15.40
N PRO A 106 -27.49 -29.85 14.15
CA PRO A 106 -26.64 -28.71 13.76
C PRO A 106 -27.22 -27.39 14.30
N VAL A 107 -26.32 -26.49 14.80
CA VAL A 107 -26.69 -25.15 15.18
C VAL A 107 -26.58 -24.29 13.87
N THR A 108 -27.74 -23.81 13.40
CA THR A 108 -27.83 -23.10 12.12
C THR A 108 -28.36 -21.66 12.25
N ALA A 109 -28.86 -21.29 13.42
CA ALA A 109 -29.41 -19.96 13.64
C ALA A 109 -29.11 -19.40 15.03
N ILE A 110 -28.98 -18.08 15.11
CA ILE A 110 -28.89 -17.32 16.36
C ILE A 110 -30.05 -16.32 16.34
N ALA A 111 -30.85 -16.26 17.39
CA ALA A 111 -31.98 -15.36 17.50
C ALA A 111 -31.55 -13.91 17.83
N ASP A 112 -32.48 -12.94 17.67
CA ASP A 112 -32.27 -11.56 18.07
C ASP A 112 -31.82 -11.47 19.54
N GLY A 113 -30.77 -10.71 19.81
CA GLY A 113 -30.27 -10.42 21.15
C GLY A 113 -29.72 -11.61 21.91
N ALA A 114 -29.44 -12.76 21.29
CA ALA A 114 -29.11 -14.03 21.99
C ALA A 114 -27.95 -13.94 23.00
N PHE A 115 -26.99 -13.02 22.80
CA PHE A 115 -25.88 -12.74 23.74
C PHE A 115 -25.91 -11.30 24.24
N ALA A 116 -27.01 -10.55 24.02
CA ALA A 116 -27.08 -9.14 24.36
C ALA A 116 -26.84 -8.89 25.87
N GLU A 117 -26.26 -7.71 26.19
CA GLU A 117 -25.94 -7.24 27.54
C GLU A 117 -25.04 -8.21 28.35
N ASN A 118 -24.28 -9.08 27.64
CA ASN A 118 -23.32 -9.95 28.33
C ASN A 118 -22.06 -9.15 28.70
N GLU A 119 -21.82 -8.94 29.97
CA GLU A 119 -20.72 -8.14 30.52
C GLU A 119 -19.43 -8.95 30.76
N THR A 120 -19.45 -10.28 30.57
CA THR A 120 -18.30 -11.16 30.84
C THR A 120 -17.61 -11.62 29.57
N LEU A 121 -18.30 -11.62 28.43
CA LEU A 121 -17.85 -12.19 27.19
C LEU A 121 -16.70 -11.33 26.58
N LYS A 122 -15.52 -11.94 26.44
CA LYS A 122 -14.32 -11.33 25.83
C LYS A 122 -14.09 -11.85 24.43
N THR A 123 -14.34 -13.14 24.19
CA THR A 123 -14.19 -13.76 22.87
C THR A 123 -15.45 -14.56 22.54
N LEU A 124 -15.99 -14.36 21.34
CA LEU A 124 -17.07 -15.18 20.80
C LEU A 124 -16.65 -15.79 19.46
N VAL A 125 -16.81 -17.12 19.38
CA VAL A 125 -16.60 -17.89 18.14
C VAL A 125 -17.93 -18.50 17.72
N LEU A 126 -18.50 -18.02 16.63
CA LEU A 126 -19.69 -18.58 16.00
C LEU A 126 -19.30 -19.68 14.99
N PRO A 127 -20.05 -20.80 14.92
CA PRO A 127 -19.78 -21.88 13.98
C PRO A 127 -20.06 -21.45 12.53
N GLU A 128 -19.29 -21.99 11.60
CA GLU A 128 -19.41 -21.68 10.16
C GLU A 128 -20.76 -22.15 9.56
N GLY A 129 -21.42 -23.10 10.19
CA GLY A 129 -22.71 -23.64 9.76
C GLY A 129 -23.91 -22.71 9.95
N ILE A 130 -23.73 -21.57 10.61
CA ILE A 130 -24.80 -20.58 10.81
C ILE A 130 -25.30 -20.04 9.45
N GLN A 131 -26.61 -20.12 9.27
CA GLN A 131 -27.32 -19.66 8.07
C GLN A 131 -28.07 -18.34 8.31
N THR A 132 -28.52 -18.11 9.56
CA THR A 132 -29.21 -16.89 9.94
C THR A 132 -28.74 -16.37 11.29
N ILE A 133 -28.62 -15.04 11.37
CA ILE A 133 -28.27 -14.33 12.61
C ILE A 133 -29.31 -13.23 12.84
N GLY A 134 -29.88 -13.24 14.03
CA GLY A 134 -30.79 -12.19 14.50
C GLY A 134 -30.08 -10.84 14.66
N LYS A 135 -30.87 -9.78 14.71
CA LYS A 135 -30.36 -8.43 14.91
C LYS A 135 -29.88 -8.24 16.36
N GLY A 136 -28.73 -7.55 16.52
CA GLY A 136 -28.26 -7.14 17.84
C GLY A 136 -27.88 -8.29 18.76
N ILE A 137 -27.44 -9.44 18.21
CA ILE A 137 -27.06 -10.59 19.03
C ILE A 137 -26.02 -10.25 20.10
N LEU A 138 -25.23 -9.19 19.87
CA LEU A 138 -24.15 -8.71 20.75
C LEU A 138 -24.41 -7.28 21.25
N ALA A 139 -25.66 -6.78 21.16
CA ALA A 139 -25.98 -5.45 21.67
C ALA A 139 -25.61 -5.35 23.16
N GLY A 140 -24.87 -4.30 23.52
CA GLY A 140 -24.44 -4.07 24.91
C GLY A 140 -23.28 -4.92 25.43
N CYS A 141 -22.65 -5.78 24.61
CA CYS A 141 -21.44 -6.56 24.98
C CYS A 141 -20.19 -5.67 25.00
N LYS A 142 -19.99 -4.89 26.06
CA LYS A 142 -18.93 -3.86 26.17
C LYS A 142 -17.54 -4.41 26.49
N THR A 143 -17.43 -5.71 26.81
CA THR A 143 -16.18 -6.40 27.14
C THR A 143 -15.63 -7.24 26.00
N LEU A 144 -16.37 -7.35 24.89
CA LEU A 144 -16.00 -8.19 23.76
C LEU A 144 -14.76 -7.61 23.03
N HIS A 145 -13.66 -8.38 22.98
CA HIS A 145 -12.41 -8.03 22.31
C HIS A 145 -12.23 -8.73 20.97
N SER A 146 -12.67 -9.99 20.88
CA SER A 146 -12.44 -10.85 19.73
C SER A 146 -13.73 -11.52 19.27
N LEU A 147 -14.02 -11.41 17.98
CA LEU A 147 -15.22 -11.99 17.36
C LEU A 147 -14.84 -12.81 16.13
N GLN A 148 -15.29 -14.09 16.09
CA GLN A 148 -15.33 -14.86 14.85
C GLN A 148 -16.78 -15.05 14.43
N THR A 149 -17.09 -14.67 13.18
CA THR A 149 -18.46 -14.78 12.66
C THR A 149 -18.49 -15.17 11.19
N PRO A 150 -19.41 -16.05 10.76
CA PRO A 150 -19.61 -16.37 9.35
C PRO A 150 -20.52 -15.38 8.62
N LEU A 151 -21.24 -14.50 9.33
CA LEU A 151 -22.16 -13.51 8.77
C LEU A 151 -22.08 -12.20 9.55
N MET A 152 -22.29 -11.09 8.89
CA MET A 152 -22.44 -9.74 9.46
C MET A 152 -23.81 -9.11 9.11
N GLY A 153 -24.81 -9.93 8.83
CA GLY A 153 -26.18 -9.59 8.50
C GLY A 153 -27.12 -10.73 8.80
N ALA A 154 -28.42 -10.60 8.50
CA ALA A 154 -29.42 -11.59 8.83
C ALA A 154 -29.17 -12.97 8.18
N ASN A 155 -28.66 -12.96 6.96
CA ASN A 155 -28.29 -14.15 6.17
C ASN A 155 -27.36 -13.71 5.04
N LYS A 156 -26.88 -14.62 4.19
CA LYS A 156 -25.94 -14.33 3.10
C LYS A 156 -26.47 -13.34 2.06
N GLU A 157 -27.76 -13.28 1.83
CA GLU A 157 -28.43 -12.40 0.86
C GLU A 157 -28.72 -11.01 1.42
N SER A 158 -28.67 -10.84 2.72
CA SER A 158 -28.93 -9.57 3.39
C SER A 158 -27.73 -8.61 3.28
N LYS A 159 -27.96 -7.34 3.60
CA LYS A 159 -26.86 -6.39 3.76
C LYS A 159 -25.97 -6.85 4.89
N GLN A 160 -24.66 -6.90 4.62
CA GLN A 160 -23.63 -7.32 5.57
C GLN A 160 -22.89 -6.07 6.06
N TYR A 161 -22.97 -5.76 7.34
CA TYR A 161 -22.19 -4.75 8.03
C TYR A 161 -22.06 -5.09 9.51
N LEU A 162 -20.89 -4.87 10.09
CA LEU A 162 -20.55 -5.37 11.42
C LEU A 162 -21.53 -4.91 12.52
N GLY A 163 -21.97 -3.66 12.44
CA GLY A 163 -22.92 -3.10 13.43
C GLY A 163 -24.26 -3.80 13.50
N TYR A 164 -24.67 -4.57 12.47
CA TYR A 164 -25.89 -5.38 12.54
C TYR A 164 -25.89 -6.33 13.74
N LEU A 165 -24.72 -6.93 14.02
CA LEU A 165 -24.55 -7.84 15.16
C LEU A 165 -24.70 -7.12 16.50
N PHE A 166 -24.51 -5.81 16.53
CA PHE A 166 -24.61 -4.95 17.71
C PHE A 166 -25.88 -4.10 17.75
N GLY A 167 -26.82 -4.33 16.81
CA GLY A 167 -28.13 -3.65 16.79
C GLY A 167 -28.22 -2.42 15.91
N ALA A 168 -27.16 -2.04 15.18
CA ALA A 168 -27.15 -0.91 14.27
C ALA A 168 -28.27 -1.00 13.21
N ALA A 169 -28.84 0.14 12.82
CA ALA A 169 -29.87 0.17 11.80
C ALA A 169 -29.28 0.11 10.38
N ASN A 170 -28.07 0.62 10.21
CA ASN A 170 -27.32 0.65 8.95
C ASN A 170 -25.81 0.75 9.26
N HIS A 171 -24.97 0.72 8.22
CA HIS A 171 -23.49 0.80 8.38
C HIS A 171 -23.00 2.13 8.96
N GLU A 172 -23.72 3.24 8.79
CA GLU A 172 -23.35 4.55 9.36
C GLU A 172 -23.43 4.56 10.90
N ASP A 173 -24.14 3.61 11.49
CA ASP A 173 -24.27 3.43 12.92
C ASP A 173 -23.16 2.54 13.51
N ASN A 174 -22.27 1.93 12.69
CA ASN A 174 -21.17 1.08 13.18
C ASN A 174 -20.37 1.76 14.30
N PRO A 175 -19.90 3.01 14.17
CA PRO A 175 -19.05 3.64 15.19
C PRO A 175 -19.77 3.93 16.50
N ARG A 176 -21.10 3.88 16.53
CA ARG A 176 -21.91 4.04 17.74
C ARG A 176 -22.18 2.73 18.43
N ASP A 177 -22.49 1.69 17.65
CA ASP A 177 -23.06 0.44 18.16
C ASP A 177 -22.01 -0.69 18.31
N VAL A 178 -20.98 -0.72 17.46
CA VAL A 178 -19.83 -1.63 17.65
C VAL A 178 -19.03 -1.17 18.86
N PRO A 179 -18.78 -2.02 19.86
CA PRO A 179 -18.10 -1.62 21.08
C PRO A 179 -16.62 -1.29 20.80
N SER A 180 -16.11 -0.25 21.46
CA SER A 180 -14.69 0.15 21.35
C SER A 180 -13.70 -0.87 21.90
N SER A 181 -14.20 -1.87 22.66
CA SER A 181 -13.39 -3.00 23.10
C SER A 181 -13.09 -3.99 21.98
N LEU A 182 -13.90 -4.06 20.92
CA LEU A 182 -13.70 -5.02 19.82
C LEU A 182 -12.49 -4.62 18.97
N SER A 183 -11.40 -5.35 19.17
CA SER A 183 -10.12 -5.08 18.51
C SER A 183 -9.77 -6.10 17.42
N CYS A 184 -10.29 -7.33 17.49
CA CYS A 184 -10.01 -8.40 16.54
C CYS A 184 -11.26 -9.02 15.94
N LEU A 185 -11.30 -9.07 14.61
CA LEU A 185 -12.38 -9.68 13.85
C LEU A 185 -11.85 -10.77 12.92
N ARG A 186 -12.38 -12.00 13.06
CA ARG A 186 -12.19 -13.08 12.09
C ARG A 186 -13.49 -13.31 11.34
N ILE A 187 -13.47 -13.05 10.03
CA ILE A 187 -14.57 -13.39 9.14
C ILE A 187 -14.35 -14.84 8.70
N SER A 188 -15.30 -15.73 9.03
CA SER A 188 -15.22 -17.15 8.70
C SER A 188 -16.28 -17.54 7.65
N GLY A 189 -16.30 -18.81 7.22
CA GLY A 189 -17.27 -19.29 6.24
C GLY A 189 -16.94 -18.95 4.80
N ALA A 190 -17.91 -19.19 3.91
CA ALA A 190 -17.70 -19.08 2.46
C ALA A 190 -18.05 -17.67 1.96
N TRP A 191 -17.06 -16.78 1.98
CA TRP A 191 -17.15 -15.44 1.41
C TRP A 191 -16.28 -15.35 0.15
N GLU A 192 -16.83 -14.80 -0.93
CA GLU A 192 -16.10 -14.41 -2.12
C GLU A 192 -15.88 -12.88 -2.17
N THR A 193 -16.81 -12.14 -1.56
CA THR A 193 -16.81 -10.67 -1.58
C THR A 193 -17.07 -10.10 -0.19
N LEU A 194 -16.23 -9.18 0.27
CA LEU A 194 -16.53 -8.28 1.38
C LEU A 194 -17.33 -7.09 0.80
N PRO A 195 -18.60 -6.94 1.14
CA PRO A 195 -19.46 -5.94 0.50
C PRO A 195 -19.11 -4.51 0.90
N ALA A 196 -19.59 -3.57 0.12
CA ALA A 196 -19.42 -2.15 0.38
C ALA A 196 -19.91 -1.79 1.80
N TYR A 197 -19.11 -1.00 2.50
CA TYR A 197 -19.38 -0.50 3.85
C TYR A 197 -19.47 -1.56 4.96
N ALA A 198 -19.00 -2.79 4.73
CA ALA A 198 -19.12 -3.90 5.69
C ALA A 198 -18.50 -3.58 7.05
N LEU A 199 -17.34 -2.95 7.08
CA LEU A 199 -16.62 -2.52 8.30
C LEU A 199 -16.46 -0.99 8.36
N PHE A 200 -17.39 -0.25 7.74
CA PHE A 200 -17.35 1.21 7.69
C PHE A 200 -17.20 1.82 9.09
N ASP A 201 -16.20 2.69 9.27
CA ASP A 201 -15.93 3.47 10.50
C ASP A 201 -15.79 2.60 11.78
N CYS A 202 -15.22 1.36 11.62
CA CYS A 202 -14.89 0.49 12.76
C CYS A 202 -13.50 0.85 13.29
N ASN A 203 -13.41 1.99 13.96
CA ASN A 203 -12.14 2.66 14.31
C ASN A 203 -11.28 1.93 15.34
N ASP A 204 -11.87 1.07 16.17
CA ASP A 204 -11.18 0.37 17.25
C ASP A 204 -10.67 -1.01 16.82
N LEU A 205 -11.03 -1.49 15.61
CA LEU A 205 -10.47 -2.72 15.06
C LEU A 205 -8.97 -2.56 14.77
N VAL A 206 -8.17 -3.44 15.33
CA VAL A 206 -6.71 -3.48 15.18
C VAL A 206 -6.27 -4.56 14.21
N CYS A 207 -6.95 -5.70 14.21
CA CYS A 207 -6.69 -6.81 13.30
C CYS A 207 -7.97 -7.38 12.70
N VAL A 208 -7.89 -7.72 11.41
CA VAL A 208 -8.96 -8.41 10.68
C VAL A 208 -8.35 -9.59 9.93
N ALA A 209 -9.02 -10.77 10.00
CA ALA A 209 -8.67 -11.90 9.16
C ALA A 209 -9.81 -12.25 8.21
N PHE A 210 -9.44 -12.42 6.95
CA PHE A 210 -10.36 -12.81 5.88
C PHE A 210 -10.33 -14.32 5.63
N PRO A 211 -11.46 -14.93 5.25
CA PRO A 211 -11.52 -16.34 4.88
C PRO A 211 -10.75 -16.59 3.57
N GLU A 212 -10.30 -17.84 3.37
CA GLU A 212 -9.50 -18.21 2.19
C GLU A 212 -10.19 -17.94 0.84
N GLY A 213 -11.53 -18.01 0.83
CA GLY A 213 -12.34 -17.79 -0.39
C GLY A 213 -12.48 -16.34 -0.83
N LEU A 214 -12.15 -15.37 0.04
CA LEU A 214 -12.37 -13.96 -0.27
C LEU A 214 -11.45 -13.48 -1.40
N LYS A 215 -12.06 -12.88 -2.43
CA LYS A 215 -11.37 -12.39 -3.64
C LYS A 215 -11.61 -10.90 -3.89
N THR A 216 -12.72 -10.38 -3.42
CA THR A 216 -13.13 -9.00 -3.69
C THR A 216 -13.39 -8.24 -2.40
N ILE A 217 -12.82 -7.05 -2.30
CA ILE A 217 -13.19 -6.04 -1.29
C ILE A 217 -13.87 -4.89 -2.03
N GLU A 218 -15.15 -4.67 -1.79
CA GLU A 218 -15.92 -3.64 -2.48
C GLU A 218 -15.58 -2.22 -1.99
N LYS A 219 -16.14 -1.22 -2.68
CA LYS A 219 -15.90 0.20 -2.38
C LYS A 219 -16.26 0.54 -0.93
N TYR A 220 -15.40 1.32 -0.28
CA TYR A 220 -15.58 1.78 1.11
C TYR A 220 -15.81 0.67 2.14
N ALA A 221 -15.46 -0.58 1.84
CA ALA A 221 -15.73 -1.73 2.73
C ALA A 221 -15.11 -1.57 4.12
N MET A 222 -13.93 -0.98 4.19
CA MET A 222 -13.16 -0.72 5.42
C MET A 222 -12.80 0.78 5.56
N PHE A 223 -13.66 1.65 5.08
CA PHE A 223 -13.47 3.10 5.19
C PHE A 223 -13.40 3.54 6.66
N ASP A 224 -12.42 4.40 7.00
CA ASP A 224 -12.18 4.92 8.36
C ASP A 224 -11.90 3.86 9.44
N CYS A 225 -11.38 2.67 9.09
CA CYS A 225 -10.86 1.72 10.08
C CYS A 225 -9.46 2.14 10.53
N MET A 226 -9.36 3.24 11.28
CA MET A 226 -8.11 3.97 11.51
C MET A 226 -7.05 3.18 12.29
N SER A 227 -7.46 2.31 13.23
CA SER A 227 -6.56 1.56 14.10
C SER A 227 -6.07 0.24 13.51
N ILE A 228 -6.51 -0.14 12.30
CA ILE A 228 -6.07 -1.40 11.69
C ILE A 228 -4.57 -1.36 11.40
N LYS A 229 -3.85 -2.27 12.03
CA LYS A 229 -2.40 -2.48 11.84
C LYS A 229 -2.12 -3.64 10.91
N GLN A 230 -2.95 -4.69 10.93
CA GLN A 230 -2.75 -5.91 10.16
C GLN A 230 -4.09 -6.45 9.62
N ILE A 231 -4.04 -6.89 8.37
CA ILE A 231 -5.13 -7.61 7.70
C ILE A 231 -4.55 -8.92 7.15
N ASP A 232 -5.00 -10.05 7.72
CA ASP A 232 -4.64 -11.37 7.20
C ASP A 232 -5.51 -11.71 6.00
N GLY A 233 -4.89 -12.16 4.91
CA GLY A 233 -5.58 -12.55 3.68
C GLY A 233 -5.60 -11.49 2.59
N LEU A 234 -4.97 -10.32 2.77
CA LEU A 234 -4.85 -9.32 1.69
C LEU A 234 -4.15 -9.90 0.45
N GLU A 235 -3.21 -10.81 0.64
CA GLU A 235 -2.47 -11.46 -0.46
C GLU A 235 -3.37 -12.38 -1.33
N ARG A 236 -4.59 -12.69 -0.88
CA ARG A 236 -5.56 -13.50 -1.63
C ARG A 236 -6.53 -12.68 -2.47
N ILE A 237 -6.59 -11.36 -2.24
CA ILE A 237 -7.54 -10.46 -2.90
C ILE A 237 -7.11 -10.23 -4.35
N THR A 238 -8.08 -10.32 -5.25
CA THR A 238 -7.90 -10.07 -6.69
C THR A 238 -8.46 -8.72 -7.13
N VAL A 239 -9.48 -8.21 -6.42
CA VAL A 239 -10.16 -6.96 -6.77
C VAL A 239 -10.37 -6.10 -5.53
N PHE A 240 -9.86 -4.87 -5.59
CA PHE A 240 -10.19 -3.81 -4.62
C PHE A 240 -11.10 -2.78 -5.28
N GLY A 241 -12.22 -2.45 -4.63
CA GLY A 241 -13.11 -1.36 -5.01
C GLY A 241 -12.51 0.02 -4.71
N GLU A 242 -13.18 1.06 -5.22
CA GLU A 242 -12.82 2.44 -4.95
C GLU A 242 -12.81 2.72 -3.44
N ARG A 243 -11.70 3.31 -2.93
CA ARG A 243 -11.53 3.69 -1.52
C ARG A 243 -11.85 2.56 -0.51
N ALA A 244 -11.57 1.33 -0.89
CA ALA A 244 -11.92 0.15 -0.11
C ALA A 244 -11.33 0.15 1.30
N LEU A 245 -10.07 0.63 1.46
CA LEU A 245 -9.34 0.79 2.73
C LEU A 245 -8.97 2.26 3.01
N MET A 246 -9.77 3.21 2.53
CA MET A 246 -9.48 4.63 2.75
C MET A 246 -9.43 4.94 4.25
N ASN A 247 -8.40 5.70 4.66
CA ASN A 247 -8.15 6.12 6.04
C ASN A 247 -7.85 4.96 7.05
N CYS A 248 -7.38 3.80 6.59
CA CYS A 248 -6.75 2.82 7.49
C CYS A 248 -5.35 3.35 7.89
N SER A 249 -5.33 4.38 8.75
CA SER A 249 -4.13 5.21 8.97
C SER A 249 -2.99 4.49 9.67
N ASP A 250 -3.26 3.45 10.45
CA ASP A 250 -2.26 2.67 11.18
C ASP A 250 -1.73 1.46 10.39
N LEU A 251 -2.27 1.17 9.20
CA LEU A 251 -1.81 0.07 8.35
C LEU A 251 -0.38 0.31 7.87
N GLN A 252 0.55 -0.61 8.17
CA GLN A 252 1.98 -0.41 7.94
C GLN A 252 2.54 -1.20 6.77
N ILE A 253 2.08 -2.43 6.57
CA ILE A 253 2.58 -3.34 5.56
C ILE A 253 1.41 -3.80 4.69
N VAL A 254 1.58 -3.70 3.37
CA VAL A 254 0.61 -4.19 2.39
C VAL A 254 1.31 -5.12 1.42
N THR A 255 0.88 -6.37 1.39
CA THR A 255 1.38 -7.37 0.45
C THR A 255 0.25 -7.85 -0.44
N LEU A 256 0.36 -7.57 -1.75
CA LEU A 256 -0.58 -8.00 -2.77
C LEU A 256 0.09 -9.01 -3.69
N SER A 257 -0.63 -10.06 -4.07
CA SER A 257 -0.08 -11.19 -4.83
C SER A 257 -0.21 -11.04 -6.34
N ASN A 258 0.39 -11.98 -7.06
CA ASN A 258 0.34 -12.04 -8.52
C ASN A 258 -1.06 -12.28 -9.09
N SER A 259 -2.01 -12.75 -8.26
CA SER A 259 -3.41 -12.93 -8.64
C SER A 259 -4.22 -11.62 -8.66
N LEU A 260 -3.65 -10.50 -8.19
CA LEU A 260 -4.30 -9.20 -8.24
C LEU A 260 -4.62 -8.77 -9.67
N GLU A 261 -5.84 -8.36 -9.90
CA GLU A 261 -6.38 -7.91 -11.18
C GLU A 261 -6.60 -6.38 -11.20
N THR A 262 -7.19 -5.87 -10.13
CA THR A 262 -7.62 -4.46 -10.08
C THR A 262 -7.47 -3.86 -8.68
N VAL A 263 -6.95 -2.64 -8.65
CA VAL A 263 -6.98 -1.76 -7.46
C VAL A 263 -7.79 -0.52 -7.81
N GLY A 264 -8.86 -0.28 -7.06
CA GLY A 264 -9.73 0.88 -7.24
C GLY A 264 -9.02 2.21 -6.93
N PHE A 265 -9.57 3.31 -7.44
CA PHE A 265 -9.06 4.64 -7.16
C PHE A 265 -9.08 4.92 -5.65
N GLY A 266 -7.94 5.40 -5.10
CA GLY A 266 -7.86 5.77 -3.69
C GLY A 266 -8.03 4.61 -2.71
N THR A 267 -7.83 3.35 -3.13
CA THR A 267 -7.97 2.18 -2.24
C THR A 267 -7.26 2.40 -0.90
N PHE A 268 -6.06 2.99 -0.92
CA PHE A 268 -5.22 3.29 0.24
C PHE A 268 -5.10 4.79 0.53
N GLU A 269 -6.04 5.61 0.06
CA GLU A 269 -6.08 7.05 0.36
C GLU A 269 -6.14 7.24 1.88
N GLY A 270 -5.26 8.09 2.45
CA GLY A 270 -5.20 8.33 3.90
C GLY A 270 -4.54 7.24 4.75
N CYS A 271 -4.01 6.15 4.15
CA CYS A 271 -3.23 5.13 4.86
C CYS A 271 -1.80 5.64 5.13
N THR A 272 -1.66 6.58 6.06
CA THR A 272 -0.44 7.39 6.26
C THR A 272 0.74 6.63 6.87
N SER A 273 0.51 5.47 7.48
CA SER A 273 1.55 4.66 8.11
C SER A 273 2.14 3.57 7.22
N ILE A 274 1.66 3.41 5.98
CA ILE A 274 2.26 2.42 5.07
C ILE A 274 3.73 2.75 4.85
N ARG A 275 4.60 1.77 5.20
CA ARG A 275 6.06 1.85 5.05
C ARG A 275 6.61 0.84 4.05
N VAL A 276 5.94 -0.29 3.89
CA VAL A 276 6.33 -1.36 2.97
C VAL A 276 5.15 -1.78 2.11
N LEU A 277 5.41 -1.89 0.81
CA LEU A 277 4.38 -2.22 -0.18
C LEU A 277 4.92 -3.27 -1.17
N THR A 278 4.23 -4.39 -1.30
CA THR A 278 4.53 -5.41 -2.31
C THR A 278 3.41 -5.47 -3.34
N LEU A 279 3.75 -5.32 -4.62
CA LEU A 279 2.80 -5.16 -5.72
C LEU A 279 3.16 -6.04 -6.94
N PRO A 280 2.18 -6.64 -7.63
CA PRO A 280 2.39 -7.32 -8.91
C PRO A 280 2.38 -6.39 -10.13
N PHE A 281 1.92 -5.15 -9.96
CA PHE A 281 1.93 -4.04 -10.93
C PHE A 281 1.73 -2.71 -10.20
N VAL A 282 1.97 -1.59 -10.88
CA VAL A 282 1.84 -0.25 -10.30
C VAL A 282 0.55 0.40 -10.78
N GLY A 283 -0.27 0.91 -9.83
CA GLY A 283 -1.49 1.66 -10.12
C GLY A 283 -2.77 0.82 -10.14
N GLY A 284 -3.73 1.18 -10.99
CA GLY A 284 -5.08 0.59 -11.00
C GLY A 284 -5.18 -0.79 -11.60
N THR A 285 -4.48 -1.03 -12.71
CA THR A 285 -4.36 -2.32 -13.40
C THR A 285 -2.99 -2.43 -14.07
N ARG A 286 -2.71 -3.58 -14.69
CA ARG A 286 -1.45 -3.78 -15.44
C ARG A 286 -1.29 -2.81 -16.64
N THR A 287 -2.37 -2.26 -17.17
CA THR A 287 -2.37 -1.46 -18.41
C THR A 287 -2.99 -0.07 -18.28
N HIS A 288 -3.77 0.17 -17.23
CA HIS A 288 -4.47 1.45 -17.05
C HIS A 288 -4.15 2.05 -15.68
N ASN A 289 -4.02 3.39 -15.65
CA ASN A 289 -3.67 4.14 -14.45
C ASN A 289 -2.39 3.59 -13.79
N THR A 290 -1.34 3.41 -14.60
CA THR A 290 -0.09 2.73 -14.25
C THR A 290 0.87 3.63 -13.43
N TYR A 291 0.36 4.40 -12.50
CA TYR A 291 1.12 5.23 -11.56
C TYR A 291 0.66 5.00 -10.12
N LEU A 292 1.62 4.99 -9.20
CA LEU A 292 1.38 4.60 -7.81
C LEU A 292 0.38 5.53 -7.10
N GLY A 293 0.41 6.82 -7.40
CA GLY A 293 -0.49 7.80 -6.80
C GLY A 293 -1.97 7.50 -6.98
N TYR A 294 -2.35 6.75 -8.04
CA TYR A 294 -3.73 6.34 -8.28
C TYR A 294 -4.34 5.58 -7.10
N ILE A 295 -3.60 4.62 -6.55
CA ILE A 295 -4.09 3.82 -5.42
C ILE A 295 -4.14 4.61 -4.11
N PHE A 296 -3.44 5.74 -4.06
CA PHE A 296 -3.46 6.70 -2.94
C PHE A 296 -4.38 7.91 -3.17
N GLY A 297 -5.18 7.93 -4.26
CA GLY A 297 -6.20 8.96 -4.50
C GLY A 297 -5.74 10.14 -5.36
N ALA A 298 -4.55 10.09 -5.97
CA ALA A 298 -4.14 11.09 -6.96
C ALA A 298 -4.87 10.87 -8.29
N ALA A 299 -5.61 11.86 -8.76
CA ALA A 299 -6.34 11.78 -10.03
C ALA A 299 -5.42 11.83 -11.26
N GLN A 300 -4.21 12.37 -11.12
CA GLN A 300 -3.21 12.47 -12.18
C GLN A 300 -1.80 12.26 -11.60
N PRO A 301 -0.86 11.71 -12.38
CA PRO A 301 0.47 11.42 -11.89
C PRO A 301 1.25 12.67 -11.42
N ASP A 302 1.09 13.82 -12.06
CA ASP A 302 1.79 15.07 -11.73
C ASP A 302 1.37 15.66 -10.35
N PHE A 303 0.29 15.18 -9.77
CA PHE A 303 -0.18 15.59 -8.44
C PHE A 303 0.01 14.52 -7.37
N ALA A 304 0.69 13.41 -7.68
CA ALA A 304 0.80 12.26 -6.80
C ALA A 304 1.62 12.52 -5.52
N LYS A 305 2.59 13.45 -5.55
CA LYS A 305 3.46 13.78 -4.42
C LYS A 305 2.73 14.00 -3.09
N GLY A 306 1.62 14.72 -3.09
CA GLY A 306 0.85 15.03 -1.87
C GLY A 306 0.01 13.87 -1.32
N PHE A 307 -0.07 12.76 -2.05
CA PHE A 307 -0.92 11.61 -1.72
C PHE A 307 -0.14 10.41 -1.16
N TYR A 308 1.18 10.36 -1.39
CA TYR A 308 1.99 9.25 -0.90
C TYR A 308 2.10 9.26 0.62
N PRO A 309 2.05 8.08 1.27
CA PRO A 309 2.39 7.98 2.68
C PRO A 309 3.81 8.51 2.94
N ALA A 310 3.95 9.43 3.88
CA ALA A 310 5.26 10.01 4.20
C ALA A 310 6.27 8.97 4.74
N LYS A 311 5.77 7.83 5.22
CA LYS A 311 6.56 6.71 5.73
C LYS A 311 6.87 5.64 4.67
N LEU A 312 6.34 5.73 3.44
CA LEU A 312 6.53 4.73 2.39
C LEU A 312 8.00 4.68 1.95
N ALA A 313 8.73 3.73 2.50
CA ALA A 313 10.18 3.66 2.34
C ALA A 313 10.64 2.51 1.43
N LYS A 314 9.86 1.43 1.36
CA LYS A 314 10.24 0.24 0.59
C LYS A 314 9.12 -0.26 -0.28
N ILE A 315 9.44 -0.52 -1.56
CA ILE A 315 8.53 -1.15 -2.51
C ILE A 315 9.20 -2.38 -3.12
N THR A 316 8.46 -3.48 -3.15
CA THR A 316 8.86 -4.70 -3.85
C THR A 316 7.88 -4.97 -4.98
N LEU A 317 8.37 -5.03 -6.21
CA LEU A 317 7.59 -5.49 -7.35
C LEU A 317 7.81 -6.97 -7.53
N THR A 318 6.71 -7.73 -7.69
CA THR A 318 6.80 -9.18 -7.91
C THR A 318 7.12 -9.48 -9.37
N ASP A 319 7.49 -10.72 -9.68
CA ASP A 319 7.80 -11.21 -11.04
C ASP A 319 6.63 -11.13 -12.04
N ALA A 320 5.44 -10.82 -11.59
CA ALA A 320 4.31 -10.49 -12.46
C ALA A 320 4.43 -9.08 -13.10
N CYS A 321 5.29 -8.19 -12.57
CA CYS A 321 5.50 -6.85 -13.13
C CYS A 321 6.49 -6.89 -14.29
N GLN A 322 6.00 -6.86 -15.52
CA GLN A 322 6.82 -6.92 -16.74
C GLN A 322 7.23 -5.54 -17.27
N THR A 323 6.48 -4.49 -16.95
CA THR A 323 6.74 -3.12 -17.42
C THR A 323 6.37 -2.10 -16.36
N LEU A 324 7.17 -1.03 -16.25
CA LEU A 324 6.78 0.17 -15.51
C LEU A 324 6.23 1.20 -16.48
N GLY A 325 5.04 1.69 -16.19
CA GLY A 325 4.39 2.76 -16.95
C GLY A 325 5.10 4.11 -16.82
N ASN A 326 4.68 5.08 -17.62
CA ASN A 326 5.13 6.46 -17.45
C ASN A 326 4.66 6.97 -16.08
N TYR A 327 5.53 7.72 -15.40
CA TYR A 327 5.25 8.30 -14.08
C TYR A 327 4.97 7.28 -12.96
N ALA A 328 5.40 6.03 -13.10
CA ALA A 328 5.05 4.94 -12.18
C ALA A 328 5.23 5.31 -10.69
N PHE A 329 6.34 5.94 -10.33
CA PHE A 329 6.69 6.42 -8.97
C PHE A 329 7.06 7.92 -8.97
N PHE A 330 6.46 8.70 -9.86
CA PHE A 330 6.76 10.13 -10.01
C PHE A 330 6.67 10.89 -8.68
N GLU A 331 7.77 11.57 -8.29
CA GLU A 331 7.91 12.32 -7.03
C GLU A 331 7.53 11.51 -5.76
N CYS A 332 7.77 10.21 -5.76
CA CYS A 332 7.67 9.39 -4.54
C CYS A 332 8.89 9.67 -3.64
N GLU A 333 8.90 10.85 -3.01
CA GLU A 333 10.05 11.40 -2.29
C GLU A 333 10.46 10.61 -1.06
N SER A 334 9.54 9.84 -0.46
CA SER A 334 9.81 9.00 0.72
C SER A 334 10.47 7.67 0.39
N LEU A 335 10.41 7.22 -0.88
CA LEU A 335 10.93 5.92 -1.31
C LEU A 335 12.45 5.86 -1.17
N LYS A 336 12.94 4.92 -0.36
CA LYS A 336 14.37 4.67 -0.15
C LYS A 336 14.88 3.47 -0.93
N GLU A 337 14.08 2.40 -0.98
CA GLU A 337 14.43 1.12 -1.59
C GLU A 337 13.35 0.61 -2.55
N ILE A 338 13.79 0.07 -3.68
CA ILE A 338 12.92 -0.64 -4.60
C ILE A 338 13.57 -1.95 -5.04
N THR A 339 12.76 -3.02 -5.04
CA THR A 339 13.14 -4.29 -5.65
C THR A 339 12.40 -4.45 -6.98
N LEU A 340 13.19 -4.58 -8.06
CA LEU A 340 12.68 -4.80 -9.42
C LEU A 340 12.84 -6.27 -9.80
N PRO A 341 11.82 -6.92 -10.38
CA PRO A 341 11.87 -8.34 -10.72
C PRO A 341 12.65 -8.62 -12.00
N GLU A 342 13.21 -9.82 -12.11
CA GLU A 342 13.92 -10.27 -13.34
C GLU A 342 12.99 -10.38 -14.58
N GLY A 343 11.68 -10.29 -14.43
CA GLY A 343 10.75 -10.23 -15.58
C GLY A 343 10.55 -8.84 -16.18
N LEU A 344 11.10 -7.77 -15.55
CA LEU A 344 10.90 -6.40 -16.00
C LEU A 344 11.70 -6.11 -17.28
N THR A 345 11.03 -5.64 -18.33
CA THR A 345 11.63 -5.39 -19.66
C THR A 345 11.77 -3.90 -19.99
N SER A 346 10.94 -3.04 -19.41
CA SER A 346 10.96 -1.60 -19.71
C SER A 346 10.59 -0.72 -18.52
N ILE A 347 11.23 0.46 -18.45
CA ILE A 347 10.92 1.54 -17.50
C ILE A 347 10.45 2.75 -18.32
N GLY A 348 9.27 3.28 -17.99
CA GLY A 348 8.58 4.37 -18.67
C GLY A 348 9.20 5.74 -18.44
N VAL A 349 8.66 6.75 -19.14
CA VAL A 349 9.07 8.15 -19.01
C VAL A 349 8.80 8.64 -17.59
N ARG A 350 9.80 9.28 -16.96
CA ARG A 350 9.72 9.84 -15.59
C ARG A 350 9.27 8.82 -14.53
N ALA A 351 9.54 7.53 -14.73
CA ALA A 351 9.02 6.50 -13.84
C ALA A 351 9.48 6.67 -12.38
N PHE A 352 10.71 7.13 -12.14
CA PHE A 352 11.27 7.44 -10.81
C PHE A 352 11.70 8.91 -10.69
N TYR A 353 11.18 9.80 -11.55
CA TYR A 353 11.51 11.21 -11.48
C TYR A 353 11.25 11.78 -10.08
N GLY A 354 12.23 12.43 -9.48
CA GLY A 354 12.09 13.09 -8.18
C GLY A 354 11.96 12.12 -6.98
N CYS A 355 12.40 10.86 -7.11
CA CYS A 355 12.55 9.95 -5.97
C CYS A 355 13.80 10.32 -5.17
N ILE A 356 13.76 11.47 -4.49
CA ILE A 356 14.93 12.14 -3.89
C ILE A 356 15.63 11.36 -2.77
N LYS A 357 14.98 10.33 -2.17
CA LYS A 357 15.56 9.47 -1.14
C LYS A 357 15.98 8.10 -1.64
N LEU A 358 15.73 7.78 -2.92
CA LEU A 358 16.11 6.50 -3.51
C LEU A 358 17.63 6.42 -3.64
N TRP A 359 18.27 5.57 -2.83
CA TRP A 359 19.73 5.59 -2.72
C TRP A 359 20.45 4.53 -3.55
N SER A 360 19.77 3.43 -3.92
CA SER A 360 20.35 2.36 -4.73
C SER A 360 19.29 1.69 -5.59
N VAL A 361 19.66 1.30 -6.81
CA VAL A 361 18.79 0.54 -7.71
C VAL A 361 19.62 -0.55 -8.40
N LYS A 362 19.08 -1.77 -8.40
CA LYS A 362 19.56 -2.86 -9.22
C LYS A 362 18.56 -3.12 -10.34
N LEU A 363 18.97 -2.88 -11.58
CA LEU A 363 18.17 -3.18 -12.76
C LEU A 363 18.30 -4.64 -13.13
N PRO A 364 17.21 -5.35 -13.47
CA PRO A 364 17.27 -6.75 -13.86
C PRO A 364 17.95 -6.95 -15.22
N ASN A 365 18.51 -8.14 -15.43
CA ASN A 365 19.17 -8.47 -16.70
C ASN A 365 18.20 -8.52 -17.91
N THR A 366 16.93 -8.64 -17.66
CA THR A 366 15.86 -8.63 -18.70
C THR A 366 15.47 -7.23 -19.15
N LEU A 367 15.88 -6.17 -18.41
CA LEU A 367 15.55 -4.80 -18.77
C LEU A 367 16.29 -4.39 -20.05
N THR A 368 15.55 -4.07 -21.08
CA THR A 368 16.12 -3.66 -22.38
C THR A 368 15.99 -2.15 -22.63
N THR A 369 14.98 -1.51 -22.07
CA THR A 369 14.64 -0.13 -22.40
C THR A 369 14.35 0.69 -21.15
N MET A 370 15.03 1.82 -21.03
CA MET A 370 14.76 2.89 -20.07
C MET A 370 14.42 4.16 -20.83
N ARG A 371 13.31 4.82 -20.51
CA ARG A 371 12.84 5.99 -21.24
C ARG A 371 13.36 7.29 -20.63
N GLU A 372 12.96 8.41 -21.26
CA GLU A 372 13.37 9.76 -20.89
C GLU A 372 13.09 10.09 -19.43
N LEU A 373 14.04 10.79 -18.76
CA LEU A 373 13.91 11.30 -17.39
C LEU A 373 13.58 10.21 -16.34
N ALA A 374 13.86 8.94 -16.64
CA ALA A 374 13.40 7.81 -15.82
C ALA A 374 13.83 7.93 -14.36
N PHE A 375 15.06 8.37 -14.07
CA PHE A 375 15.62 8.61 -12.73
C PHE A 375 16.10 10.05 -12.53
N ALA A 376 15.59 11.01 -13.31
CA ALA A 376 16.02 12.39 -13.15
C ALA A 376 15.63 12.94 -11.76
N ASN A 377 16.50 13.75 -11.17
CA ASN A 377 16.36 14.33 -9.83
C ASN A 377 16.19 13.25 -8.72
N CYS A 378 16.92 12.13 -8.84
CA CYS A 378 17.09 11.16 -7.77
C CYS A 378 18.34 11.56 -6.96
N ASP A 379 18.23 12.61 -6.14
CA ASP A 379 19.37 13.30 -5.52
C ASP A 379 20.22 12.38 -4.63
N ALA A 380 19.59 11.42 -3.92
CA ALA A 380 20.29 10.47 -3.06
C ALA A 380 20.83 9.24 -3.80
N LEU A 381 20.59 9.07 -5.10
CA LEU A 381 21.01 7.87 -5.83
C LEU A 381 22.54 7.76 -5.88
N LEU A 382 23.07 6.90 -5.00
CA LEU A 382 24.51 6.70 -4.84
C LEU A 382 25.08 5.67 -5.82
N THR A 383 24.33 4.58 -6.04
CA THR A 383 24.75 3.45 -6.88
C THR A 383 23.60 2.96 -7.78
N ILE A 384 23.97 2.54 -8.98
CA ILE A 384 23.07 1.85 -9.90
C ILE A 384 23.79 0.68 -10.56
N ASP A 385 23.16 -0.52 -10.50
CA ASP A 385 23.57 -1.68 -11.29
C ASP A 385 22.69 -1.78 -12.53
N PHE A 386 23.27 -1.57 -13.70
CA PHE A 386 22.54 -1.51 -14.99
C PHE A 386 22.10 -2.89 -15.50
N GLY A 387 22.51 -4.00 -14.85
CA GLY A 387 22.30 -5.32 -15.43
C GLY A 387 23.04 -5.49 -16.78
N GLN A 388 22.75 -6.56 -17.49
CA GLN A 388 23.45 -6.86 -18.77
C GLN A 388 22.55 -6.76 -20.01
N GLY A 389 21.24 -6.55 -19.84
CA GLY A 389 20.26 -6.55 -20.93
C GLY A 389 19.98 -5.18 -21.56
N LEU A 390 20.38 -4.08 -20.90
CA LEU A 390 20.00 -2.73 -21.29
C LEU A 390 20.62 -2.33 -22.63
N THR A 391 19.77 -2.03 -23.62
CA THR A 391 20.16 -1.63 -24.98
C THR A 391 19.83 -0.19 -25.29
N SER A 392 18.92 0.43 -24.54
CA SER A 392 18.46 1.80 -24.78
C SER A 392 18.21 2.55 -23.48
N ILE A 393 18.78 3.74 -23.37
CA ILE A 393 18.53 4.72 -22.31
C ILE A 393 17.96 6.00 -22.96
N GLY A 394 17.01 6.65 -22.29
CA GLY A 394 16.39 7.89 -22.77
C GLY A 394 17.20 9.14 -22.44
N ILE A 395 16.89 10.24 -23.13
CA ILE A 395 17.46 11.57 -22.86
C ILE A 395 17.19 11.96 -21.39
N ASN A 396 18.17 12.59 -20.72
CA ASN A 396 18.06 13.03 -19.33
C ASN A 396 17.73 11.91 -18.32
N ALA A 397 17.99 10.64 -18.63
CA ALA A 397 17.52 9.54 -17.78
C ALA A 397 18.02 9.63 -16.33
N PHE A 398 19.23 10.17 -16.10
CA PHE A 398 19.86 10.38 -14.79
C PHE A 398 20.25 11.86 -14.58
N TYR A 399 19.47 12.77 -15.15
CA TYR A 399 19.72 14.21 -15.00
C TYR A 399 19.63 14.62 -13.52
N ASN A 400 20.65 15.34 -12.99
CA ASN A 400 20.73 15.78 -11.59
C ASN A 400 20.63 14.60 -10.57
N CYS A 401 21.31 13.50 -10.80
CA CYS A 401 21.54 12.49 -9.77
C CYS A 401 22.79 12.88 -8.97
N ASP A 402 22.66 13.83 -8.06
CA ASP A 402 23.77 14.56 -7.42
C ASP A 402 24.74 13.66 -6.67
N SER A 403 24.23 12.61 -6.01
CA SER A 403 25.01 11.67 -5.20
C SER A 403 25.64 10.52 -6.00
N LEU A 404 25.35 10.38 -7.30
CA LEU A 404 25.86 9.26 -8.11
C LEU A 404 27.38 9.34 -8.27
N THR A 405 28.11 8.33 -7.76
CA THR A 405 29.58 8.38 -7.69
C THR A 405 30.30 7.57 -8.77
N GLU A 406 29.69 6.49 -9.22
CA GLU A 406 30.27 5.57 -10.21
C GLU A 406 29.17 5.03 -11.13
N ILE A 407 29.47 4.90 -12.42
CA ILE A 407 28.64 4.18 -13.39
C ILE A 407 29.47 3.15 -14.14
N LYS A 408 28.87 1.96 -14.32
CA LYS A 408 29.38 0.91 -15.17
C LYS A 408 28.32 0.49 -16.16
N LEU A 409 28.46 0.95 -17.41
CA LEU A 409 27.49 0.69 -18.45
C LEU A 409 27.68 -0.73 -19.04
N PRO A 410 26.60 -1.43 -19.41
CA PRO A 410 26.70 -2.79 -19.92
C PRO A 410 27.20 -2.82 -21.35
N ASN A 411 27.79 -3.92 -21.77
CA ASN A 411 28.29 -4.12 -23.14
C ASN A 411 27.17 -4.10 -24.21
N SER A 412 25.93 -4.34 -23.80
CA SER A 412 24.75 -4.29 -24.69
C SER A 412 24.39 -2.87 -25.09
N LEU A 413 24.72 -1.86 -24.28
CA LEU A 413 24.43 -0.45 -24.57
C LEU A 413 25.46 0.12 -25.54
N LYS A 414 25.04 0.69 -26.65
CA LYS A 414 25.92 1.27 -27.68
C LYS A 414 25.99 2.78 -27.69
N SER A 415 24.99 3.45 -27.12
CA SER A 415 24.97 4.89 -27.06
C SER A 415 24.46 5.43 -25.73
N VAL A 416 25.06 6.54 -25.28
CA VAL A 416 24.57 7.37 -24.17
C VAL A 416 23.90 8.60 -24.79
N PRO A 417 22.61 8.84 -24.58
CA PRO A 417 21.91 9.96 -25.22
C PRO A 417 22.28 11.32 -24.61
N ALA A 418 21.79 12.39 -25.26
CA ALA A 418 22.02 13.75 -24.81
C ALA A 418 21.59 13.98 -23.36
N SER A 419 22.41 14.71 -22.61
CA SER A 419 22.20 15.10 -21.21
C SER A 419 21.85 13.95 -20.24
N CYS A 420 22.19 12.71 -20.60
CA CYS A 420 21.78 11.50 -19.85
C CYS A 420 22.20 11.55 -18.39
N PHE A 421 23.43 11.99 -18.10
CA PHE A 421 24.02 12.12 -16.76
C PHE A 421 24.38 13.57 -16.43
N ALA A 422 23.82 14.56 -17.15
CA ALA A 422 24.13 15.95 -16.88
C ALA A 422 23.70 16.33 -15.44
N GLY A 423 24.60 17.02 -14.73
CA GLY A 423 24.36 17.42 -13.34
C GLY A 423 24.71 16.36 -12.29
N CYS A 424 25.24 15.19 -12.66
CA CYS A 424 25.76 14.22 -11.69
C CYS A 424 27.08 14.73 -11.08
N VAL A 425 26.97 15.69 -10.15
CA VAL A 425 28.13 16.46 -9.65
C VAL A 425 29.14 15.63 -8.86
N SER A 426 28.71 14.52 -8.25
CA SER A 426 29.57 13.60 -7.48
C SER A 426 30.18 12.47 -8.31
N LEU A 427 29.87 12.40 -9.62
CA LEU A 427 30.34 11.30 -10.47
C LEU A 427 31.85 11.40 -10.70
N THR A 428 32.60 10.41 -10.18
CA THR A 428 34.06 10.36 -10.24
C THR A 428 34.59 9.31 -11.21
N LYS A 429 33.79 8.27 -11.51
CA LYS A 429 34.27 7.12 -12.30
C LYS A 429 33.22 6.66 -13.31
N ILE A 430 33.67 6.44 -14.53
CA ILE A 430 32.86 5.92 -15.65
C ILE A 430 33.55 4.72 -16.26
N ASP A 431 32.83 3.61 -16.39
CA ASP A 431 33.16 2.50 -17.29
C ASP A 431 32.12 2.47 -18.41
N PHE A 432 32.51 2.83 -19.62
CA PHE A 432 31.61 2.89 -20.78
C PHE A 432 31.19 1.51 -21.29
N GLY A 433 31.86 0.41 -20.87
CA GLY A 433 31.54 -0.92 -21.38
C GLY A 433 31.55 -0.98 -22.91
N GLY A 434 30.40 -1.31 -23.51
CA GLY A 434 30.27 -1.42 -24.96
C GLY A 434 29.83 -0.14 -25.70
N VAL A 435 29.79 1.03 -25.05
CA VAL A 435 29.37 2.31 -25.63
C VAL A 435 30.38 2.81 -26.64
N THR A 436 29.90 3.21 -27.81
CA THR A 436 30.68 3.81 -28.90
C THR A 436 30.30 5.25 -29.25
N ASP A 437 29.12 5.71 -28.77
CA ASP A 437 28.62 7.05 -29.05
C ASP A 437 28.06 7.73 -27.81
N VAL A 438 28.48 8.97 -27.54
CA VAL A 438 28.05 9.78 -26.42
C VAL A 438 27.42 11.07 -26.96
N GLY A 439 26.14 11.28 -26.71
CA GLY A 439 25.33 12.39 -27.13
C GLY A 439 25.80 13.74 -26.57
N ALA A 440 25.25 14.82 -27.11
CA ALA A 440 25.60 16.18 -26.67
C ALA A 440 25.30 16.39 -25.18
N GLU A 441 26.23 17.04 -24.46
CA GLU A 441 26.08 17.41 -23.04
C GLU A 441 25.77 16.24 -22.11
N ALA A 442 26.04 14.99 -22.49
CA ALA A 442 25.67 13.80 -21.74
C ALA A 442 26.23 13.82 -20.32
N PHE A 443 27.37 14.44 -20.08
CA PHE A 443 28.07 14.61 -18.81
C PHE A 443 28.30 16.06 -18.42
N ARG A 444 27.47 16.98 -18.91
CA ARG A 444 27.55 18.39 -18.56
C ARG A 444 27.48 18.57 -17.04
N HIS A 445 28.37 19.39 -16.47
CA HIS A 445 28.52 19.66 -15.04
C HIS A 445 29.01 18.47 -14.18
N CYS A 446 29.43 17.34 -14.77
CA CYS A 446 30.09 16.24 -14.06
C CYS A 446 31.58 16.53 -13.87
N ASN A 447 31.92 17.58 -13.12
CA ASN A 447 33.31 18.07 -13.02
C ASN A 447 34.21 17.23 -12.10
N ALA A 448 33.65 16.30 -11.34
CA ALA A 448 34.40 15.42 -10.43
C ALA A 448 34.99 14.18 -11.13
N ILE A 449 34.69 13.93 -12.41
CA ILE A 449 35.15 12.75 -13.14
C ILE A 449 36.68 12.74 -13.22
N ALA A 450 37.27 11.67 -12.66
CA ALA A 450 38.72 11.47 -12.59
C ALA A 450 39.18 10.17 -13.28
N THR A 451 38.28 9.23 -13.49
CA THR A 451 38.58 7.94 -14.12
C THR A 451 37.54 7.60 -15.16
N VAL A 452 37.99 7.34 -16.38
CA VAL A 452 37.14 6.91 -17.50
C VAL A 452 37.80 5.71 -18.18
N THR A 453 37.04 4.62 -18.35
CA THR A 453 37.47 3.43 -19.09
C THR A 453 36.48 3.10 -20.20
N ALA A 454 36.97 2.53 -21.29
CA ALA A 454 36.18 2.08 -22.43
C ALA A 454 36.82 0.85 -23.05
N THR A 455 36.02 -0.06 -23.58
CA THR A 455 36.49 -1.24 -24.35
C THR A 455 36.60 -0.94 -25.84
N GLU A 456 35.90 0.09 -26.30
CA GLU A 456 35.81 0.50 -27.69
C GLU A 456 36.22 1.98 -27.83
N THR A 457 36.46 2.44 -29.08
CA THR A 457 36.65 3.87 -29.35
C THR A 457 35.33 4.60 -29.19
N VAL A 458 35.31 5.66 -28.38
CA VAL A 458 34.13 6.44 -28.06
C VAL A 458 34.13 7.75 -28.82
N THR A 459 33.05 8.06 -29.53
CA THR A 459 32.78 9.37 -30.11
C THR A 459 31.95 10.23 -29.17
N PHE A 460 32.26 11.53 -29.13
CA PHE A 460 31.60 12.46 -28.21
C PHE A 460 30.90 13.59 -28.95
N GLY A 461 29.62 13.81 -28.67
CA GLY A 461 28.92 15.04 -28.97
C GLY A 461 29.46 16.25 -28.20
N SER A 462 29.03 17.46 -28.56
CA SER A 462 29.46 18.72 -27.93
C SER A 462 29.17 18.74 -26.42
N GLY A 463 29.97 19.51 -25.67
CA GLY A 463 29.77 19.73 -24.24
C GLY A 463 30.20 18.57 -23.33
N ASN A 464 31.05 17.64 -23.82
CA ASN A 464 31.63 16.53 -23.06
C ASN A 464 33.16 16.64 -22.95
N ASP A 465 33.72 17.82 -23.09
CA ASP A 465 35.17 18.04 -23.23
C ASP A 465 35.93 17.48 -22.02
N HIS A 466 35.42 17.61 -20.81
CA HIS A 466 36.06 17.11 -19.62
C HIS A 466 36.19 15.58 -19.66
N VAL A 467 35.10 14.84 -19.87
CA VAL A 467 35.10 13.36 -19.95
C VAL A 467 36.00 12.89 -21.07
N LYS A 468 35.95 13.55 -22.24
CA LYS A 468 36.78 13.22 -23.37
C LYS A 468 38.28 13.40 -23.07
N SER A 469 38.67 14.46 -22.36
CA SER A 469 40.09 14.70 -22.00
C SER A 469 40.59 13.70 -20.94
N VAL A 470 39.73 13.19 -20.07
CA VAL A 470 40.09 12.12 -19.11
C VAL A 470 40.29 10.77 -19.80
N LEU A 471 39.44 10.43 -20.79
CA LEU A 471 39.57 9.20 -21.56
C LEU A 471 40.72 9.23 -22.56
N TYR A 472 40.94 10.34 -23.22
CA TYR A 472 41.95 10.55 -24.23
C TYR A 472 42.83 11.75 -23.82
N PRO A 473 43.75 11.57 -22.85
CA PRO A 473 44.71 12.62 -22.50
C PRO A 473 45.68 12.91 -23.67
N ASP A 474 45.99 14.18 -23.89
CA ASP A 474 46.93 14.65 -24.94
C ASP A 474 48.33 14.08 -24.78
#